data_04005698358f89963e5f22d87f702b2d
#
_entry.id   04005698358f89963e5f22d87f702b2d
#
_cell.length_a   1.000
_cell.length_b   1.000
_cell.length_c   1.000
_cell.angle_alpha   90.00
_cell.angle_beta   90.00
_cell.angle_gamma   90.00
#
_symmetry.space_group_name_H-M   'P 1'
#
loop_
_entity.id
_entity.type
_entity.pdbx_description
1 polymer ?
#
loop_
_entity_poly.entity_id
_entity_poly.type
_entity_poly.pdbx_seq_one_letter_code
_entity_poly.pdbx_strand_id
1 'polypeptide(L)'
;MAPLVAASLLEGYATVALALFLVAIATDLADGYLARTWNQTSAFGGLLDHTSDAVFIATTLAVLSVQQYVNWLLAPLVLISFAQYAIDSRVLEGHPLRGSQIGRYNGLAYFLLAGFPIIQEGLDFRPIPYD
;
A
#
# COMPACT_ATOMS: atom_id res chain seq x y z
N MET A 1 -0.41 10.33 -3.80
CA MET A 1 -1.67 9.93 -3.13
C MET A 1 -1.51 9.69 -1.63
N ALA A 2 -0.48 8.98 -1.15
CA ALA A 2 -0.31 8.68 0.29
C ALA A 2 -0.50 9.87 1.25
N PRO A 3 0.13 11.05 1.05
CA PRO A 3 -0.04 12.17 1.98
C PRO A 3 -1.48 12.72 2.00
N LEU A 4 -2.21 12.64 0.89
CA LEU A 4 -3.60 13.10 0.83
C LEU A 4 -4.55 12.16 1.58
N VAL A 5 -4.37 10.85 1.43
CA VAL A 5 -5.12 9.85 2.21
C VAL A 5 -4.81 10.00 3.71
N ALA A 6 -3.54 10.14 4.06
CA ALA A 6 -3.11 10.33 5.43
C ALA A 6 -3.71 11.61 6.06
N ALA A 7 -3.65 12.74 5.37
CA ALA A 7 -4.25 13.98 5.84
C ALA A 7 -5.76 13.87 6.02
N SER A 8 -6.47 13.28 5.05
CA SER A 8 -7.92 13.08 5.13
C SER A 8 -8.34 12.20 6.31
N LEU A 9 -7.55 11.17 6.62
CA LEU A 9 -7.78 10.31 7.79
C LEU A 9 -7.56 11.06 9.10
N LEU A 10 -6.48 11.85 9.19
CA LEU A 10 -6.16 12.63 10.38
C LEU A 10 -7.18 13.73 10.68
N GLU A 11 -7.76 14.32 9.62
CA GLU A 11 -8.79 15.36 9.72
C GLU A 11 -10.21 14.80 9.90
N GLY A 12 -10.37 13.46 9.94
CA GLY A 12 -11.66 12.80 10.11
C GLY A 12 -12.55 12.77 8.87
N TYR A 13 -12.01 13.10 7.68
CA TYR A 13 -12.75 13.01 6.41
C TYR A 13 -12.68 11.60 5.81
N ALA A 14 -13.26 10.63 6.50
CA ALA A 14 -13.19 9.22 6.14
C ALA A 14 -13.69 8.90 4.72
N THR A 15 -14.77 9.56 4.27
CA THR A 15 -15.30 9.38 2.91
C THR A 15 -14.32 9.88 1.84
N VAL A 16 -13.64 11.01 2.10
CA VAL A 16 -12.61 11.54 1.20
C VAL A 16 -11.39 10.61 1.18
N ALA A 17 -10.97 10.12 2.33
CA ALA A 17 -9.89 9.14 2.43
C ALA A 17 -10.20 7.86 1.65
N LEU A 18 -11.44 7.35 1.76
CA LEU A 18 -11.89 6.19 0.99
C LEU A 18 -11.87 6.46 -0.53
N ALA A 19 -12.39 7.60 -0.97
CA ALA A 19 -12.37 7.96 -2.38
C ALA A 19 -10.95 8.06 -2.93
N LEU A 20 -10.03 8.71 -2.22
CA LEU A 20 -8.62 8.84 -2.59
C LEU A 20 -7.90 7.47 -2.59
N PHE A 21 -8.23 6.60 -1.64
CA PHE A 21 -7.68 5.25 -1.58
C PHE A 21 -8.12 4.42 -2.79
N LEU A 22 -9.41 4.46 -3.16
CA LEU A 22 -9.93 3.77 -4.33
C LEU A 22 -9.34 4.31 -5.65
N VAL A 23 -9.17 5.63 -5.75
CA VAL A 23 -8.50 6.26 -6.91
C VAL A 23 -7.04 5.81 -6.99
N ALA A 24 -6.33 5.74 -5.87
CA ALA A 24 -4.94 5.24 -5.85
C ALA A 24 -4.84 3.82 -6.38
N ILE A 25 -5.72 2.91 -5.92
CA ILE A 25 -5.78 1.53 -6.43
C ILE A 25 -6.09 1.50 -7.94
N ALA A 26 -7.08 2.27 -8.38
CA ALA A 26 -7.50 2.28 -9.78
C ALA A 26 -6.39 2.79 -10.71
N THR A 27 -5.67 3.84 -10.32
CA THR A 27 -4.54 4.38 -11.09
C THR A 27 -3.39 3.38 -11.15
N ASP A 28 -3.06 2.74 -10.05
CA ASP A 28 -2.00 1.73 -9.99
C ASP A 28 -2.30 0.53 -10.91
N LEU A 29 -3.53 0.02 -10.86
CA LEU A 29 -3.97 -1.05 -11.75
C LEU A 29 -3.92 -0.64 -13.23
N ALA A 30 -4.31 0.61 -13.55
CA ALA A 30 -4.28 1.14 -14.90
C ALA A 30 -2.84 1.28 -15.42
N ASP A 31 -1.94 1.84 -14.61
CA ASP A 31 -0.53 2.03 -14.96
C ASP A 31 0.17 0.68 -15.16
N GLY A 32 -0.07 -0.28 -14.28
CA GLY A 32 0.45 -1.63 -14.42
C GLY A 32 -0.08 -2.36 -15.68
N TYR A 33 -1.35 -2.15 -16.05
CA TYR A 33 -1.92 -2.69 -17.28
C TYR A 33 -1.28 -2.06 -18.53
N LEU A 34 -1.16 -0.73 -18.57
CA LEU A 34 -0.56 0.02 -19.69
C LEU A 34 0.91 -0.34 -19.88
N ALA A 35 1.69 -0.40 -18.80
CA ALA A 35 3.11 -0.76 -18.85
C ALA A 35 3.32 -2.16 -19.44
N ARG A 36 2.49 -3.13 -19.08
CA ARG A 36 2.53 -4.49 -19.65
C ARG A 36 2.12 -4.52 -21.12
N THR A 37 1.10 -3.74 -21.49
CA THR A 37 0.59 -3.70 -22.87
C THR A 37 1.61 -3.07 -23.82
N TRP A 38 2.38 -2.10 -23.35
CA TRP A 38 3.37 -1.38 -24.17
C TRP A 38 4.79 -1.98 -24.09
N ASN A 39 4.97 -3.11 -23.39
CA ASN A 39 6.28 -3.76 -23.21
C ASN A 39 7.35 -2.82 -22.61
N GLN A 40 6.93 -1.83 -21.81
CA GLN A 40 7.80 -0.82 -21.16
C GLN A 40 8.18 -1.22 -19.73
N THR A 41 8.26 -2.50 -19.44
CA THR A 41 8.65 -2.99 -18.12
C THR A 41 10.17 -2.99 -17.98
N SER A 42 10.71 -2.17 -17.11
CA SER A 42 12.11 -2.18 -16.70
C SER A 42 12.27 -2.64 -15.25
N ALA A 43 13.44 -3.18 -14.90
CA ALA A 43 13.74 -3.55 -13.52
C ALA A 43 13.64 -2.33 -12.58
N PHE A 44 14.10 -1.17 -13.04
CA PHE A 44 14.02 0.09 -12.29
C PHE A 44 12.59 0.60 -12.16
N GLY A 45 11.77 0.51 -13.23
CA GLY A 45 10.35 0.86 -13.18
C GLY A 45 9.59 0.01 -12.17
N GLY A 46 9.82 -1.31 -12.18
CA GLY A 46 9.22 -2.21 -11.19
C GLY A 46 9.66 -1.92 -9.76
N LEU A 47 10.92 -1.52 -9.55
CA LEU A 47 11.39 -1.10 -8.22
C LEU A 47 10.69 0.16 -7.74
N LEU A 48 10.55 1.18 -8.61
CA LEU A 48 9.86 2.43 -8.27
C LEU A 48 8.39 2.19 -7.93
N ASP A 49 7.71 1.36 -8.70
CA ASP A 49 6.31 1.00 -8.50
C ASP A 49 6.11 0.37 -7.13
N HIS A 50 6.82 -0.72 -6.84
CA HIS A 50 6.72 -1.39 -5.55
C HIS A 50 7.22 -0.54 -4.37
N THR A 51 8.18 0.38 -4.59
CA THR A 51 8.61 1.33 -3.55
C THR A 51 7.47 2.30 -3.22
N SER A 52 6.79 2.80 -4.25
CA SER A 52 5.63 3.70 -4.08
C SER A 52 4.52 3.01 -3.29
N ASP A 53 4.22 1.76 -3.61
CA ASP A 53 3.25 0.94 -2.89
C ASP A 53 3.64 0.73 -1.42
N ALA A 54 4.87 0.33 -1.17
CA ALA A 54 5.37 0.11 0.19
C ALA A 54 5.29 1.39 1.04
N VAL A 55 5.67 2.54 0.47
CA VAL A 55 5.58 3.83 1.14
C VAL A 55 4.12 4.23 1.36
N PHE A 56 3.25 4.01 0.38
CA PHE A 56 1.81 4.29 0.52
C PHE A 56 1.19 3.48 1.65
N ILE A 57 1.41 2.16 1.68
CA ILE A 57 0.89 1.27 2.72
C ILE A 57 1.47 1.63 4.09
N ALA A 58 2.79 1.84 4.19
CA ALA A 58 3.43 2.18 5.45
C ALA A 58 2.92 3.52 6.02
N THR A 59 2.72 4.54 5.16
CA THR A 59 2.16 5.82 5.58
C THR A 59 0.73 5.67 6.08
N THR A 60 -0.10 4.91 5.36
CA THR A 60 -1.49 4.63 5.76
C THR A 60 -1.55 3.88 7.10
N LEU A 61 -0.74 2.84 7.27
CA LEU A 61 -0.66 2.09 8.53
C LEU A 61 -0.14 2.93 9.69
N ALA A 62 0.80 3.85 9.44
CA ALA A 62 1.28 4.77 10.47
C ALA A 62 0.16 5.70 10.96
N VAL A 63 -0.65 6.26 10.05
CA VAL A 63 -1.81 7.07 10.43
C VAL A 63 -2.84 6.26 11.18
N LEU A 64 -3.19 5.07 10.70
CA LEU A 64 -4.13 4.17 11.37
C LEU A 64 -3.65 3.74 12.76
N SER A 65 -2.33 3.65 12.97
CA SER A 65 -1.77 3.35 14.28
C SER A 65 -1.92 4.51 15.27
N VAL A 66 -1.82 5.76 14.80
CA VAL A 66 -2.12 6.94 15.61
C VAL A 66 -3.58 6.95 16.05
N GLN A 67 -4.48 6.48 15.20
CA GLN A 67 -5.90 6.34 15.48
C GLN A 67 -6.26 5.05 16.25
N GLN A 68 -5.27 4.27 16.67
CA GLN A 68 -5.42 3.03 17.44
C GLN A 68 -6.11 1.85 16.69
N TYR A 69 -6.26 1.93 15.36
CA TYR A 69 -6.83 0.84 14.56
C TYR A 69 -5.87 -0.33 14.37
N VAL A 70 -4.57 -0.05 14.31
CA VAL A 70 -3.52 -1.05 14.07
C VAL A 70 -2.31 -0.82 14.95
N ASN A 71 -1.49 -1.86 15.12
CA ASN A 71 -0.25 -1.75 15.88
C ASN A 71 0.79 -0.89 15.14
N TRP A 72 1.46 0.01 15.84
CA TRP A 72 2.46 0.91 15.28
C TRP A 72 3.67 0.20 14.64
N LEU A 73 3.95 -1.05 15.01
CA LEU A 73 5.03 -1.86 14.45
C LEU A 73 4.78 -2.27 13.00
N LEU A 74 3.53 -2.23 12.51
CA LEU A 74 3.19 -2.68 11.16
C LEU A 74 3.82 -1.81 10.08
N ALA A 75 3.82 -0.50 10.25
CA ALA A 75 4.41 0.42 9.27
C ALA A 75 5.91 0.17 9.04
N PRO A 76 6.78 0.13 10.07
CA PRO A 76 8.18 -0.20 9.87
C PRO A 76 8.42 -1.62 9.38
N LEU A 77 7.61 -2.61 9.78
CA LEU A 77 7.73 -3.98 9.29
C LEU A 77 7.47 -4.09 7.79
N VAL A 78 6.51 -3.36 7.25
CA VAL A 78 6.26 -3.31 5.80
C VAL A 78 7.48 -2.79 5.06
N LEU A 79 8.08 -1.68 5.52
CA LEU A 79 9.26 -1.09 4.89
C LEU A 79 10.48 -2.01 4.96
N ILE A 80 10.71 -2.67 6.10
CA ILE A 80 11.80 -3.63 6.28
C ILE A 80 11.60 -4.84 5.36
N SER A 81 10.40 -5.39 5.31
CA SER A 81 10.07 -6.53 4.44
C SER A 81 10.27 -6.18 2.96
N PHE A 82 9.88 -4.98 2.56
CA PHE A 82 10.11 -4.52 1.19
C PHE A 82 11.61 -4.34 0.91
N ALA A 83 12.36 -3.71 1.81
CA ALA A 83 13.81 -3.53 1.65
C ALA A 83 14.54 -4.88 1.53
N GLN A 84 14.20 -5.84 2.37
CA GLN A 84 14.73 -7.21 2.28
C GLN A 84 14.40 -7.86 0.94
N TYR A 85 13.14 -7.76 0.49
CA TYR A 85 12.71 -8.29 -0.79
C TYR A 85 13.46 -7.68 -1.98
N ALA A 86 13.69 -6.35 -1.97
CA ALA A 86 14.46 -5.66 -3.01
C ALA A 86 15.92 -6.12 -3.03
N ILE A 87 16.55 -6.30 -1.86
CA ILE A 87 17.93 -6.78 -1.74
C ILE A 87 18.03 -8.22 -2.25
N ASP A 88 17.15 -9.12 -1.79
CA ASP A 88 17.15 -10.54 -2.16
C ASP A 88 16.92 -10.74 -3.66
N SER A 89 16.16 -9.86 -4.29
CA SER A 89 15.89 -9.87 -5.73
C SER A 89 17.06 -9.35 -6.57
N ARG A 90 18.10 -8.77 -5.95
CA ARG A 90 19.23 -8.14 -6.65
C ARG A 90 18.79 -7.09 -7.68
N VAL A 91 17.71 -6.39 -7.40
CA VAL A 91 17.15 -5.40 -8.31
C VAL A 91 18.11 -4.24 -8.55
N LEU A 92 18.95 -3.93 -7.57
CA LEU A 92 20.02 -2.91 -7.68
C LEU A 92 21.13 -3.31 -8.65
N GLU A 93 21.25 -4.60 -8.97
CA GLU A 93 22.17 -5.14 -9.99
C GLU A 93 21.50 -5.24 -11.37
N GLY A 94 20.30 -4.65 -11.53
CA GLY A 94 19.56 -4.64 -12.80
C GLY A 94 18.71 -5.89 -13.06
N HIS A 95 18.58 -6.80 -12.10
CA HIS A 95 17.69 -7.94 -12.22
C HIS A 95 16.24 -7.55 -11.91
N PRO A 96 15.25 -8.11 -12.64
CA PRO A 96 13.84 -7.85 -12.32
C PRO A 96 13.48 -8.42 -10.94
N LEU A 97 12.56 -7.76 -10.24
CA LEU A 97 12.04 -8.26 -8.97
C LEU A 97 11.50 -9.68 -9.13
N ARG A 98 11.98 -10.60 -8.30
CA ARG A 98 11.53 -11.99 -8.30
C ARG A 98 10.13 -12.07 -7.66
N GLY A 99 9.11 -12.16 -8.50
CA GLY A 99 7.75 -12.38 -8.03
C GLY A 99 7.60 -13.76 -7.39
N SER A 100 7.64 -13.85 -6.07
CA SER A 100 7.20 -15.05 -5.36
C SER A 100 5.69 -15.01 -5.12
N GLN A 101 5.03 -16.17 -5.12
CA GLN A 101 3.60 -16.23 -4.77
C GLN A 101 3.36 -15.71 -3.35
N ILE A 102 4.26 -16.04 -2.42
CA ILE A 102 4.22 -15.57 -1.03
C ILE A 102 4.31 -14.03 -0.96
N GLY A 103 5.20 -13.41 -1.73
CA GLY A 103 5.31 -11.95 -1.79
C GLY A 103 4.05 -11.28 -2.31
N ARG A 104 3.39 -11.88 -3.32
CA ARG A 104 2.10 -11.39 -3.86
C ARG A 104 0.99 -11.45 -2.81
N TYR A 105 0.85 -12.57 -2.09
CA TYR A 105 -0.14 -12.72 -1.03
C TYR A 105 0.16 -11.79 0.15
N ASN A 106 1.42 -11.58 0.47
CA ASN A 106 1.82 -10.66 1.54
C ASN A 106 1.46 -9.21 1.20
N GLY A 107 1.73 -8.76 -0.03
CA GLY A 107 1.32 -7.45 -0.52
C GLY A 107 -0.20 -7.25 -0.46
N LEU A 108 -0.97 -8.25 -0.93
CA LEU A 108 -2.42 -8.23 -0.84
C LEU A 108 -2.92 -8.16 0.61
N ALA A 109 -2.31 -8.91 1.52
CA ALA A 109 -2.66 -8.90 2.93
C ALA A 109 -2.45 -7.51 3.56
N TYR A 110 -1.34 -6.84 3.26
CA TYR A 110 -1.09 -5.48 3.74
C TYR A 110 -2.08 -4.46 3.15
N PHE A 111 -2.44 -4.62 1.89
CA PHE A 111 -3.46 -3.76 1.25
C PHE A 111 -4.83 -3.92 1.91
N LEU A 112 -5.24 -5.16 2.21
CA LEU A 112 -6.48 -5.44 2.93
C LEU A 112 -6.44 -4.89 4.35
N LEU A 113 -5.31 -5.02 5.04
CA LEU A 113 -5.13 -4.55 6.41
C LEU A 113 -5.19 -3.02 6.49
N ALA A 114 -4.64 -2.31 5.51
CA ALA A 114 -4.71 -0.86 5.42
C ALA A 114 -6.08 -0.38 4.94
N GLY A 115 -6.67 -1.07 3.96
CA GLY A 115 -7.93 -0.68 3.34
C GLY A 115 -9.15 -0.95 4.20
N PHE A 116 -9.14 -2.02 5.01
CA PHE A 116 -10.31 -2.41 5.81
C PHE A 116 -10.79 -1.32 6.77
N PRO A 117 -9.94 -0.70 7.60
CA PRO A 117 -10.36 0.40 8.47
C PRO A 117 -10.86 1.62 7.68
N ILE A 118 -10.22 1.94 6.55
CA ILE A 118 -10.64 3.07 5.71
C ILE A 118 -12.05 2.83 5.13
N ILE A 119 -12.31 1.61 4.68
CA ILE A 119 -13.63 1.21 4.16
C ILE A 119 -14.68 1.27 5.27
N GLN A 120 -14.37 0.76 6.47
CA GLN A 120 -15.28 0.81 7.60
C GLN A 120 -15.66 2.24 7.97
N GLU A 121 -14.69 3.13 8.11
CA GLU A 121 -14.93 4.53 8.44
C GLU A 121 -15.64 5.27 7.30
N GLY A 122 -15.23 5.05 6.05
CA GLY A 122 -15.79 5.74 4.89
C GLY A 122 -17.25 5.37 4.58
N LEU A 123 -17.66 4.17 4.94
CA LEU A 123 -19.03 3.67 4.76
C LEU A 123 -19.89 3.79 6.04
N ASP A 124 -19.33 4.31 7.13
CA ASP A 124 -19.95 4.34 8.47
C ASP A 124 -20.45 2.95 8.92
N PHE A 125 -19.72 1.91 8.49
CA PHE A 125 -20.04 0.53 8.77
C PHE A 125 -19.13 -0.01 9.88
N ARG A 126 -19.65 -0.09 11.11
CA ARG A 126 -18.93 -0.62 12.29
C ARG A 126 -19.40 -2.01 12.68
N PRO A 127 -18.92 -3.08 12.01
CA PRO A 127 -19.31 -4.44 12.37
C PRO A 127 -18.67 -4.94 13.68
N ILE A 128 -17.60 -4.28 14.15
CA ILE A 128 -16.87 -4.67 15.34
C ILE A 128 -16.73 -3.46 16.27
N PRO A 129 -17.31 -3.48 17.48
CA PRO A 129 -17.00 -2.48 18.49
C PRO A 129 -15.54 -2.65 18.94
N TYR A 130 -14.78 -1.59 18.87
CA TYR A 130 -13.44 -1.52 19.45
C TYR A 130 -13.61 -1.11 20.91
N ASP A 131 -13.73 -2.09 21.80
CA ASP A 131 -13.65 -1.91 23.25
C ASP A 131 -12.21 -2.11 23.73
#